data_356abf40d0dca5d8dd10dc469c8d1ee7
#
_entry.id   356abf40d0dca5d8dd10dc469c8d1ee7
#
_cell.length_a   1.000
_cell.length_b   1.000
_cell.length_c   1.000
_cell.angle_alpha   90.00
_cell.angle_beta   90.00
_cell.angle_gamma   90.00
#
_symmetry.space_group_name_H-M   'P 1'
#
loop_
_entity.id
_entity.type
_entity.pdbx_description
1 polymer ?
#
loop_
_entity_poly.entity_id
_entity_poly.type
_entity_poly.pdbx_seq_one_letter_code
_entity_poly.pdbx_strand_id
1 'polypeptide(L)'
;EEHDTSFKQTDSAPRYHGRDTAVVLASVCGAKVLLGSATPCAESFHNAVTGKYGHVVLSERYGGVTLPQVIVSDTLRAAKRGEKYSHFNKILLDQIDRTLQRGRQAMLFQNRRGFSPYVECGHCGWTGVCPDCNVSLTYHKNDGTLRCHYCGYHMPIPKTCPSCGTGELLPQGFGTEKIEEELAAIFPQAAIERLDADTARSSRNYRRIIASFEQRKTDILVGTQIITKGFDFGGVALVGILNADNMLNYPDFRAGERAFQMMMQVGGRAGHR
;
A
#
# COMPACT_ATOMS: atom_id res chain seq x y z
N GLU A 1 14.40 -6.77 6.94
CA GLU A 1 13.01 -6.30 7.08
C GLU A 1 12.39 -6.88 8.37
N GLU A 2 12.88 -6.42 9.54
CA GLU A 2 12.47 -6.94 10.86
C GLU A 2 10.96 -6.72 11.16
N HIS A 3 10.35 -5.75 10.49
CA HIS A 3 8.95 -5.40 10.63
C HIS A 3 7.99 -6.31 9.85
N ASP A 4 8.51 -7.24 9.03
CA ASP A 4 7.67 -8.06 8.16
C ASP A 4 6.69 -8.92 8.96
N THR A 5 5.42 -8.84 8.58
CA THR A 5 4.34 -9.58 9.25
C THR A 5 4.45 -11.09 9.12
N SER A 6 5.27 -11.61 8.19
CA SER A 6 5.53 -13.05 8.05
C SER A 6 6.26 -13.67 9.25
N PHE A 7 6.94 -12.84 10.07
CA PHE A 7 7.52 -13.30 11.34
C PHE A 7 6.47 -13.67 12.39
N LYS A 8 5.23 -13.20 12.24
CA LYS A 8 4.16 -13.48 13.18
C LYS A 8 3.37 -14.71 12.74
N GLN A 9 3.45 -15.78 13.52
CA GLN A 9 2.61 -16.96 13.32
C GLN A 9 1.23 -16.74 13.95
N THR A 10 0.18 -16.81 13.13
CA THR A 10 -1.20 -16.54 13.54
C THR A 10 -2.10 -17.76 13.52
N ASP A 11 -1.79 -18.77 12.69
CA ASP A 11 -2.73 -19.81 12.30
C ASP A 11 -2.65 -21.08 13.17
N SER A 12 -1.50 -21.41 13.74
CA SER A 12 -1.32 -22.60 14.55
C SER A 12 -0.66 -22.31 15.89
N ALA A 13 -0.93 -23.14 16.89
CA ALA A 13 -0.20 -23.13 18.16
C ALA A 13 1.10 -23.94 18.04
N PRO A 14 2.17 -23.51 18.73
CA PRO A 14 2.29 -22.30 19.54
C PRO A 14 2.37 -21.03 18.65
N ARG A 15 1.64 -19.99 19.01
CA ARG A 15 1.72 -18.69 18.34
C ARG A 15 2.91 -17.91 18.86
N TYR A 16 3.84 -17.57 17.99
CA TYR A 16 5.04 -16.81 18.34
C TYR A 16 5.36 -15.77 17.26
N HIS A 17 6.25 -14.85 17.61
CA HIS A 17 6.82 -13.90 16.67
C HIS A 17 8.29 -14.24 16.44
N GLY A 18 8.65 -14.67 15.24
CA GLY A 18 10.00 -15.19 14.94
C GLY A 18 11.12 -14.20 15.26
N ARG A 19 10.95 -12.91 14.95
CA ARG A 19 11.90 -11.85 15.34
C ARG A 19 12.10 -11.79 16.86
N ASP A 20 11.02 -11.71 17.62
CA ASP A 20 11.09 -11.56 19.08
C ASP A 20 11.65 -12.82 19.73
N THR A 21 11.28 -14.00 19.23
CA THR A 21 11.85 -15.28 19.64
C THR A 21 13.35 -15.34 19.37
N ALA A 22 13.81 -14.86 18.21
CA ALA A 22 15.24 -14.82 17.88
C ALA A 22 16.01 -13.91 18.84
N VAL A 23 15.45 -12.76 19.23
CA VAL A 23 16.05 -11.85 20.22
C VAL A 23 16.19 -12.53 21.60
N VAL A 24 15.13 -13.22 22.06
CA VAL A 24 15.14 -13.95 23.34
C VAL A 24 16.14 -15.11 23.27
N LEU A 25 16.12 -15.91 22.20
CA LEU A 25 17.05 -17.03 22.04
C LEU A 25 18.51 -16.57 22.05
N ALA A 26 18.82 -15.49 21.35
CA ALA A 26 20.16 -14.91 21.35
C ALA A 26 20.60 -14.48 22.77
N SER A 27 19.69 -13.86 23.51
CA SER A 27 19.96 -13.50 24.92
C SER A 27 20.30 -14.73 25.80
N VAL A 28 19.56 -15.83 25.63
CA VAL A 28 19.79 -17.09 26.33
C VAL A 28 21.12 -17.72 25.94
N CYS A 29 21.49 -17.64 24.67
CA CYS A 29 22.74 -18.22 24.15
C CYS A 29 23.96 -17.28 24.26
N GLY A 30 23.84 -16.08 24.83
CA GLY A 30 24.91 -15.08 24.87
C GLY A 30 25.30 -14.55 23.47
N ALA A 31 24.43 -14.68 22.49
CA ALA A 31 24.67 -14.23 21.11
C ALA A 31 24.19 -12.79 20.88
N LYS A 32 24.66 -12.19 19.79
CA LYS A 32 24.20 -10.86 19.34
C LYS A 32 23.13 -10.99 18.24
N VAL A 33 22.20 -10.03 18.19
CA VAL A 33 21.17 -9.92 17.14
C VAL A 33 21.33 -8.61 16.42
N LEU A 34 21.25 -8.66 15.09
CA LEU A 34 21.15 -7.48 14.23
C LEU A 34 19.76 -7.46 13.60
N LEU A 35 18.99 -6.44 13.89
CA LEU A 35 17.69 -6.16 13.25
C LEU A 35 17.89 -5.06 12.21
N GLY A 36 17.47 -5.32 10.98
CA GLY A 36 17.62 -4.36 9.88
C GLY A 36 16.27 -4.07 9.21
N SER A 37 16.00 -2.78 8.98
CA SER A 37 14.84 -2.31 8.23
C SER A 37 15.05 -0.87 7.78
N ALA A 38 14.47 -0.51 6.63
CA ALA A 38 14.33 0.89 6.24
C ALA A 38 13.18 1.58 6.99
N THR A 39 12.23 0.80 7.49
CA THR A 39 11.03 1.25 8.20
C THR A 39 10.79 0.34 9.41
N PRO A 40 11.59 0.47 10.47
CA PRO A 40 11.49 -0.38 11.65
C PRO A 40 10.09 -0.32 12.26
N CYS A 41 9.65 -1.41 12.89
CA CYS A 41 8.38 -1.39 13.62
C CYS A 41 8.48 -0.49 14.86
N ALA A 42 7.33 0.00 15.32
CA ALA A 42 7.28 0.93 16.45
C ALA A 42 7.98 0.41 17.70
N GLU A 43 7.88 -0.89 17.99
CA GLU A 43 8.53 -1.53 19.15
C GLU A 43 10.07 -1.54 19.04
N SER A 44 10.58 -1.91 17.86
CA SER A 44 12.04 -1.92 17.63
C SER A 44 12.61 -0.51 17.68
N PHE A 45 11.91 0.45 17.06
CA PHE A 45 12.29 1.85 17.08
C PHE A 45 12.26 2.43 18.50
N HIS A 46 11.21 2.14 19.27
CA HIS A 46 11.11 2.56 20.67
C HIS A 46 12.26 1.99 21.51
N ASN A 47 12.57 0.69 21.37
CA ASN A 47 13.69 0.06 22.07
C ASN A 47 15.05 0.68 21.69
N ALA A 48 15.21 1.14 20.45
CA ALA A 48 16.40 1.84 20.01
C ALA A 48 16.50 3.25 20.63
N VAL A 49 15.41 4.03 20.59
CA VAL A 49 15.37 5.39 21.15
C VAL A 49 15.56 5.41 22.68
N THR A 50 15.02 4.42 23.38
CA THR A 50 15.16 4.29 24.83
C THR A 50 16.51 3.68 25.27
N GLY A 51 17.39 3.34 24.33
CA GLY A 51 18.72 2.81 24.60
C GLY A 51 18.77 1.33 24.98
N LYS A 52 17.64 0.61 24.88
CA LYS A 52 17.60 -0.85 25.08
C LYS A 52 18.30 -1.59 23.93
N TYR A 53 18.23 -1.06 22.70
CA TYR A 53 18.97 -1.56 21.55
C TYR A 53 19.99 -0.53 21.09
N GLY A 54 21.13 -0.99 20.59
CA GLY A 54 22.05 -0.13 19.84
C GLY A 54 21.36 0.33 18.54
N HIS A 55 21.55 1.61 18.19
CA HIS A 55 20.93 2.19 16.99
C HIS A 55 22.01 2.67 16.01
N VAL A 56 21.99 2.15 14.80
CA VAL A 56 22.85 2.58 13.71
C VAL A 56 21.97 3.01 12.54
N VAL A 57 22.18 4.23 12.06
CA VAL A 57 21.45 4.79 10.91
C VAL A 57 22.37 4.81 9.69
N LEU A 58 21.95 4.16 8.61
CA LEU A 58 22.58 4.26 7.31
C LEU A 58 21.92 5.42 6.56
N SER A 59 22.53 6.61 6.62
CA SER A 59 21.99 7.85 6.04
C SER A 59 22.20 7.99 4.55
N GLU A 60 23.19 7.29 4.00
CA GLU A 60 23.57 7.36 2.60
C GLU A 60 23.14 6.11 1.83
N ARG A 61 22.56 6.31 0.65
CA ARG A 61 22.24 5.22 -0.26
C ARG A 61 23.46 4.80 -1.05
N TYR A 62 23.60 3.51 -1.31
CA TYR A 62 24.61 3.00 -2.19
C TYR A 62 24.53 3.70 -3.57
N GLY A 63 25.69 4.15 -4.09
CA GLY A 63 25.76 4.83 -5.39
C GLY A 63 25.27 6.28 -5.38
N GLY A 64 25.05 6.93 -4.24
CA GLY A 64 24.64 8.34 -4.15
C GLY A 64 23.23 8.64 -4.70
N VAL A 65 22.35 7.63 -4.78
CA VAL A 65 20.98 7.77 -5.31
C VAL A 65 20.14 8.60 -4.34
N THR A 66 19.53 9.67 -4.86
CA THR A 66 18.62 10.52 -4.08
C THR A 66 17.28 9.85 -3.78
N LEU A 67 16.63 10.28 -2.70
CA LEU A 67 15.27 9.85 -2.40
C LEU A 67 14.29 10.36 -3.48
N PRO A 68 13.27 9.58 -3.83
CA PRO A 68 12.25 10.04 -4.77
C PRO A 68 11.48 11.24 -4.20
N GLN A 69 11.10 12.16 -5.07
CA GLN A 69 10.16 13.22 -4.70
C GLN A 69 8.78 12.63 -4.48
N VAL A 70 8.18 12.90 -3.32
CA VAL A 70 6.83 12.46 -2.99
C VAL A 70 5.84 13.58 -3.25
N ILE A 71 4.81 13.30 -4.06
CA ILE A 71 3.72 14.23 -4.36
C ILE A 71 2.42 13.60 -3.82
N VAL A 72 1.75 14.30 -2.91
CA VAL A 72 0.44 13.89 -2.40
C VAL A 72 -0.64 14.62 -3.17
N SER A 73 -1.55 13.88 -3.77
CA SER A 73 -2.69 14.42 -4.52
C SER A 73 -3.99 14.19 -3.78
N ASP A 74 -4.70 15.27 -3.44
CA ASP A 74 -6.01 15.24 -2.81
C ASP A 74 -7.09 14.89 -3.85
N THR A 75 -7.65 13.69 -3.73
CA THR A 75 -8.64 13.16 -4.68
C THR A 75 -9.98 13.89 -4.60
N LEU A 76 -10.37 14.39 -3.44
CA LEU A 76 -11.62 15.15 -3.26
C LEU A 76 -11.51 16.53 -3.90
N ARG A 77 -10.39 17.22 -3.71
CA ARG A 77 -10.13 18.50 -4.37
C ARG A 77 -10.04 18.35 -5.88
N ALA A 78 -9.37 17.31 -6.36
CA ALA A 78 -9.27 17.01 -7.78
C ALA A 78 -10.66 16.75 -8.39
N ALA A 79 -11.52 15.99 -7.71
CA ALA A 79 -12.90 15.77 -8.16
C ALA A 79 -13.72 17.08 -8.26
N LYS A 80 -13.63 17.95 -7.24
CA LYS A 80 -14.31 19.26 -7.23
C LYS A 80 -13.83 20.20 -8.35
N ARG A 81 -12.59 20.04 -8.82
CA ARG A 81 -12.01 20.84 -9.93
C ARG A 81 -12.20 20.21 -11.30
N GLY A 82 -12.85 19.05 -11.40
CA GLY A 82 -12.95 18.29 -12.65
C GLY A 82 -11.62 17.70 -13.14
N GLU A 83 -10.65 17.55 -12.23
CA GLU A 83 -9.31 17.02 -12.49
C GLU A 83 -9.18 15.54 -12.11
N LYS A 84 -10.30 14.86 -11.87
CA LYS A 84 -10.36 13.42 -11.58
C LYS A 84 -10.96 12.68 -12.77
N TYR A 85 -10.25 11.69 -13.27
CA TYR A 85 -10.65 10.81 -14.35
C TYR A 85 -10.81 9.39 -13.80
N SER A 86 -12.04 8.99 -13.48
CA SER A 86 -12.35 7.72 -12.81
C SER A 86 -11.52 7.52 -11.53
N HIS A 87 -10.53 6.63 -11.54
CA HIS A 87 -9.66 6.32 -10.38
C HIS A 87 -8.38 7.15 -10.35
N PHE A 88 -8.12 8.00 -11.33
CA PHE A 88 -6.88 8.76 -11.47
C PHE A 88 -7.11 10.25 -11.30
N ASN A 89 -6.16 10.92 -10.66
CA ASN A 89 -6.08 12.37 -10.67
C ASN A 89 -5.24 12.82 -11.87
N LYS A 90 -5.57 13.98 -12.43
CA LYS A 90 -4.85 14.57 -13.56
C LYS A 90 -3.34 14.61 -13.34
N ILE A 91 -2.89 14.97 -12.13
CA ILE A 91 -1.46 15.03 -11.79
C ILE A 91 -0.76 13.69 -11.99
N LEU A 92 -1.41 12.55 -11.64
CA LEU A 92 -0.82 11.23 -11.86
C LEU A 92 -0.77 10.90 -13.35
N LEU A 93 -1.83 11.16 -14.10
CA LEU A 93 -1.87 10.93 -15.54
C LEU A 93 -0.83 11.75 -16.29
N ASP A 94 -0.67 13.03 -15.94
CA ASP A 94 0.36 13.91 -16.52
C ASP A 94 1.78 13.40 -16.21
N GLN A 95 2.01 12.82 -15.01
CA GLN A 95 3.31 12.23 -14.67
C GLN A 95 3.56 10.90 -15.38
N ILE A 96 2.53 10.07 -15.57
CA ILE A 96 2.65 8.85 -16.39
C ILE A 96 3.05 9.23 -17.82
N ASP A 97 2.30 10.16 -18.43
CA ASP A 97 2.57 10.59 -19.81
C ASP A 97 4.02 11.09 -19.98
N ARG A 98 4.47 12.00 -19.09
CA ARG A 98 5.86 12.49 -19.10
C ARG A 98 6.89 11.38 -18.91
N THR A 99 6.58 10.37 -18.11
CA THR A 99 7.46 9.22 -17.87
C THR A 99 7.59 8.38 -19.12
N LEU A 100 6.49 8.08 -19.79
CA LEU A 100 6.45 7.32 -21.03
C LEU A 100 7.16 8.06 -22.18
N GLN A 101 6.93 9.38 -22.32
CA GLN A 101 7.61 10.22 -23.34
C GLN A 101 9.13 10.24 -23.18
N ARG A 102 9.64 10.00 -21.96
CA ARG A 102 11.09 9.87 -21.69
C ARG A 102 11.62 8.45 -21.88
N GLY A 103 10.83 7.52 -22.38
CA GLY A 103 11.18 6.11 -22.51
C GLY A 103 11.44 5.42 -21.18
N ARG A 104 10.80 5.91 -20.08
CA ARG A 104 10.94 5.34 -18.75
C ARG A 104 9.64 4.62 -18.38
N GLN A 105 9.73 3.77 -17.37
CA GLN A 105 8.62 2.92 -16.92
C GLN A 105 7.91 3.52 -15.71
N ALA A 106 6.58 3.27 -15.62
CA ALA A 106 5.76 3.58 -14.48
C ALA A 106 5.31 2.30 -13.77
N MET A 107 5.20 2.38 -12.43
CA MET A 107 4.63 1.33 -11.60
C MET A 107 3.46 1.88 -10.83
N LEU A 108 2.30 1.22 -10.90
CA LEU A 108 1.11 1.61 -10.17
C LEU A 108 0.77 0.57 -9.12
N PHE A 109 0.80 1.00 -7.88
CA PHE A 109 0.50 0.17 -6.73
C PHE A 109 -0.94 0.35 -6.29
N GLN A 110 -1.69 -0.75 -6.25
CA GLN A 110 -3.03 -0.83 -5.68
C GLN A 110 -3.04 -1.81 -4.51
N ASN A 111 -3.34 -1.34 -3.31
CA ASN A 111 -3.44 -2.25 -2.17
C ASN A 111 -4.75 -3.03 -2.21
N ARG A 112 -4.66 -4.33 -2.57
CA ARG A 112 -5.80 -5.25 -2.60
C ARG A 112 -5.81 -6.26 -1.44
N ARG A 113 -4.66 -6.52 -0.80
CA ARG A 113 -4.58 -7.50 0.31
C ARG A 113 -5.26 -6.95 1.56
N GLY A 114 -6.14 -7.75 2.12
CA GLY A 114 -6.91 -7.37 3.28
C GLY A 114 -7.93 -6.27 2.97
N PHE A 115 -8.41 -6.22 1.72
CA PHE A 115 -9.47 -5.29 1.35
C PHE A 115 -10.68 -5.55 2.23
N SER A 116 -10.83 -4.66 3.21
CA SER A 116 -12.05 -4.54 3.98
C SER A 116 -12.85 -3.42 3.33
N PRO A 117 -13.97 -3.73 2.66
CA PRO A 117 -14.78 -2.70 2.05
C PRO A 117 -15.23 -1.71 3.13
N TYR A 118 -15.07 -0.44 2.86
CA TYR A 118 -15.55 0.63 3.71
C TYR A 118 -16.41 1.59 2.89
N VAL A 119 -17.15 2.45 3.55
CA VAL A 119 -17.88 3.51 2.86
C VAL A 119 -17.21 4.85 3.11
N GLU A 120 -17.20 5.68 2.09
CA GLU A 120 -16.65 7.03 2.13
C GLU A 120 -17.66 8.03 1.58
N CYS A 121 -17.72 9.18 2.20
CA CYS A 121 -18.51 10.30 1.68
C CYS A 121 -17.83 10.95 0.49
N GLY A 122 -18.47 10.94 -0.67
CA GLY A 122 -17.95 11.56 -1.88
C GLY A 122 -17.76 13.09 -1.79
N HIS A 123 -18.37 13.75 -0.78
CA HIS A 123 -18.27 15.20 -0.60
C HIS A 123 -17.17 15.62 0.39
N CYS A 124 -17.06 14.97 1.56
CA CYS A 124 -16.14 15.38 2.62
C CYS A 124 -15.10 14.33 3.02
N GLY A 125 -15.16 13.11 2.45
CA GLY A 125 -14.22 12.04 2.77
C GLY A 125 -14.48 11.35 4.10
N TRP A 126 -15.63 11.59 4.75
CA TRP A 126 -15.97 10.90 5.99
C TRP A 126 -16.01 9.40 5.78
N THR A 127 -15.43 8.66 6.71
CA THR A 127 -15.49 7.19 6.81
C THR A 127 -16.04 6.78 8.16
N GLY A 128 -16.74 5.65 8.22
CA GLY A 128 -17.24 5.12 9.49
C GLY A 128 -16.10 4.62 10.38
N VAL A 129 -16.03 5.12 11.62
CA VAL A 129 -15.03 4.70 12.63
C VAL A 129 -15.77 4.12 13.83
N CYS A 130 -15.23 3.05 14.40
CA CYS A 130 -15.76 2.45 15.63
C CYS A 130 -15.54 3.40 16.83
N PRO A 131 -16.58 3.74 17.59
CA PRO A 131 -16.45 4.64 18.73
C PRO A 131 -15.60 4.04 19.86
N ASP A 132 -15.58 2.71 20.01
CA ASP A 132 -14.90 2.03 21.11
C ASP A 132 -13.45 1.69 20.77
N CYS A 133 -13.19 1.28 19.52
CA CYS A 133 -11.88 0.76 19.09
C CYS A 133 -11.06 1.75 18.27
N ASN A 134 -11.67 2.86 17.83
CA ASN A 134 -11.05 3.87 16.95
C ASN A 134 -10.42 3.27 15.67
N VAL A 135 -11.04 2.23 15.12
CA VAL A 135 -10.68 1.61 13.84
C VAL A 135 -11.81 1.79 12.84
N SER A 136 -11.49 1.78 11.55
CA SER A 136 -12.51 1.89 10.50
C SER A 136 -13.47 0.71 10.53
N LEU A 137 -14.75 0.99 10.29
CA LEU A 137 -15.79 -0.02 10.19
C LEU A 137 -15.78 -0.68 8.83
N THR A 138 -15.93 -2.01 8.82
CA THR A 138 -16.04 -2.80 7.59
C THR A 138 -17.47 -2.76 7.06
N TYR A 139 -17.61 -2.50 5.77
CA TYR A 139 -18.90 -2.56 5.08
C TYR A 139 -19.28 -3.99 4.74
N HIS A 140 -20.43 -4.42 5.18
CA HIS A 140 -21.05 -5.71 4.85
C HIS A 140 -22.19 -5.51 3.85
N LYS A 141 -21.93 -5.82 2.58
CA LYS A 141 -22.87 -5.60 1.49
C LYS A 141 -24.15 -6.40 1.65
N ASN A 142 -24.08 -7.61 2.23
CA ASN A 142 -25.21 -8.54 2.30
C ASN A 142 -26.34 -8.02 3.20
N ASP A 143 -26.03 -7.29 4.25
CA ASP A 143 -26.98 -6.77 5.24
C ASP A 143 -26.98 -5.24 5.34
N GLY A 144 -26.18 -4.55 4.53
CA GLY A 144 -26.11 -3.09 4.49
C GLY A 144 -25.59 -2.48 5.80
N THR A 145 -24.71 -3.16 6.52
CA THR A 145 -24.19 -2.71 7.81
C THR A 145 -22.71 -2.36 7.76
N LEU A 146 -22.31 -1.47 8.68
CA LEU A 146 -20.92 -1.18 9.01
C LEU A 146 -20.59 -1.87 10.32
N ARG A 147 -19.53 -2.69 10.38
CA ARG A 147 -19.16 -3.50 11.55
C ARG A 147 -17.73 -3.33 11.98
N CYS A 148 -17.51 -3.34 13.29
CA CYS A 148 -16.20 -3.48 13.90
C CYS A 148 -15.88 -4.96 14.16
N HIS A 149 -14.78 -5.48 13.60
CA HIS A 149 -14.36 -6.86 13.83
C HIS A 149 -13.60 -7.10 15.15
N TYR A 150 -13.36 -6.03 15.94
CA TYR A 150 -12.73 -6.13 17.26
C TYR A 150 -13.74 -6.28 18.39
N CYS A 151 -14.69 -5.36 18.49
CA CYS A 151 -15.66 -5.34 19.58
C CYS A 151 -17.08 -5.81 19.18
N GLY A 152 -17.33 -6.01 17.87
CA GLY A 152 -18.65 -6.40 17.37
C GLY A 152 -19.63 -5.23 17.22
N TYR A 153 -19.21 -3.98 17.50
CA TYR A 153 -20.05 -2.80 17.24
C TYR A 153 -20.53 -2.80 15.79
N HIS A 154 -21.80 -2.50 15.57
CA HIS A 154 -22.40 -2.42 14.25
C HIS A 154 -23.44 -1.31 14.16
N MET A 155 -23.58 -0.74 12.98
CA MET A 155 -24.58 0.26 12.66
C MET A 155 -25.05 0.09 11.21
N PRO A 156 -26.31 0.46 10.89
CA PRO A 156 -26.75 0.53 9.50
C PRO A 156 -25.95 1.62 8.77
N ILE A 157 -25.85 1.51 7.42
CA ILE A 157 -25.28 2.60 6.63
C ILE A 157 -26.18 3.82 6.81
N PRO A 158 -25.62 4.99 7.19
CA PRO A 158 -26.38 6.22 7.25
C PRO A 158 -26.93 6.60 5.87
N LYS A 159 -28.12 7.11 5.78
CA LYS A 159 -28.71 7.59 4.51
C LYS A 159 -28.01 8.85 3.98
N THR A 160 -27.50 9.67 4.88
CA THR A 160 -26.74 10.89 4.60
C THR A 160 -25.46 10.88 5.40
N CYS A 161 -24.44 11.58 4.93
CA CYS A 161 -23.17 11.65 5.64
C CYS A 161 -23.32 12.28 7.03
N PRO A 162 -22.91 11.59 8.13
CA PRO A 162 -23.03 12.14 9.49
C PRO A 162 -22.16 13.38 9.71
N SER A 163 -21.10 13.58 8.91
CA SER A 163 -20.19 14.72 9.06
C SER A 163 -20.66 15.96 8.32
N CYS A 164 -21.09 15.85 7.06
CA CYS A 164 -21.46 17.02 6.25
C CYS A 164 -22.97 17.13 5.95
N GLY A 165 -23.76 16.13 6.27
CA GLY A 165 -25.20 16.11 6.09
C GLY A 165 -25.71 15.94 4.65
N THR A 166 -24.86 16.13 3.64
CA THR A 166 -25.27 16.21 2.23
C THR A 166 -24.62 15.18 1.31
N GLY A 167 -23.52 14.53 1.75
CA GLY A 167 -22.75 13.63 0.90
C GLY A 167 -23.39 12.25 0.76
N GLU A 168 -23.33 11.70 -0.44
CA GLU A 168 -23.64 10.30 -0.68
C GLU A 168 -22.48 9.41 -0.17
N LEU A 169 -22.83 8.32 0.50
CA LEU A 169 -21.88 7.35 1.01
C LEU A 169 -21.68 6.25 -0.04
N LEU A 170 -20.47 6.20 -0.58
CA LEU A 170 -20.11 5.26 -1.65
C LEU A 170 -19.20 4.15 -1.10
N PRO A 171 -19.50 2.88 -1.39
CA PRO A 171 -18.58 1.79 -1.13
C PRO A 171 -17.29 2.02 -1.92
N GLN A 172 -16.16 1.96 -1.21
CA GLN A 172 -14.84 2.12 -1.83
C GLN A 172 -14.21 0.75 -2.11
N GLY A 173 -13.57 0.65 -3.26
CA GLY A 173 -12.78 -0.50 -3.66
C GLY A 173 -12.93 -0.85 -5.13
N PHE A 174 -11.78 -0.98 -5.78
CA PHE A 174 -11.68 -1.43 -7.16
C PHE A 174 -10.47 -2.37 -7.30
N GLY A 175 -10.53 -3.28 -8.27
CA GLY A 175 -9.46 -4.23 -8.54
C GLY A 175 -8.43 -3.68 -9.52
N THR A 176 -7.28 -4.35 -9.56
CA THR A 176 -6.18 -4.07 -10.51
C THR A 176 -6.61 -4.24 -11.97
N GLU A 177 -7.59 -5.12 -12.24
CA GLU A 177 -8.15 -5.35 -13.57
C GLU A 177 -8.81 -4.08 -14.14
N LYS A 178 -9.65 -3.42 -13.33
CA LYS A 178 -10.28 -2.18 -13.75
C LYS A 178 -9.26 -1.05 -13.99
N ILE A 179 -8.20 -1.00 -13.18
CA ILE A 179 -7.10 -0.04 -13.39
C ILE A 179 -6.38 -0.30 -14.71
N GLU A 180 -6.09 -1.57 -15.03
CA GLU A 180 -5.48 -1.97 -16.29
C GLU A 180 -6.32 -1.56 -17.48
N GLU A 181 -7.63 -1.85 -17.47
CA GLU A 181 -8.59 -1.47 -18.53
C GLU A 181 -8.66 0.05 -18.74
N GLU A 182 -8.78 0.82 -17.66
CA GLU A 182 -8.84 2.27 -17.73
C GLU A 182 -7.55 2.88 -18.27
N LEU A 183 -6.39 2.38 -17.83
CA LEU A 183 -5.10 2.82 -18.36
C LEU A 183 -4.93 2.50 -19.84
N ALA A 184 -5.37 1.31 -20.28
CA ALA A 184 -5.32 0.94 -21.70
C ALA A 184 -6.18 1.87 -22.57
N ALA A 185 -7.32 2.34 -22.04
CA ALA A 185 -8.15 3.32 -22.72
C ALA A 185 -7.51 4.72 -22.78
N ILE A 186 -6.78 5.13 -21.71
CA ILE A 186 -6.13 6.45 -21.62
C ILE A 186 -4.80 6.47 -22.40
N PHE A 187 -4.02 5.39 -22.34
CA PHE A 187 -2.72 5.24 -22.99
C PHE A 187 -2.70 4.05 -23.97
N PRO A 188 -3.41 4.13 -25.10
CA PRO A 188 -3.58 2.99 -26.02
C PRO A 188 -2.29 2.54 -26.70
N GLN A 189 -1.21 3.34 -26.64
CA GLN A 189 0.09 3.02 -27.21
C GLN A 189 1.04 2.38 -26.19
N ALA A 190 0.68 2.40 -24.89
CA ALA A 190 1.54 1.87 -23.83
C ALA A 190 1.32 0.36 -23.64
N ALA A 191 2.39 -0.38 -23.45
CA ALA A 191 2.33 -1.78 -23.04
C ALA A 191 2.06 -1.85 -21.54
N ILE A 192 0.87 -2.31 -21.17
CA ILE A 192 0.42 -2.39 -19.79
C ILE A 192 0.31 -3.86 -19.38
N GLU A 193 0.86 -4.22 -18.24
CA GLU A 193 0.73 -5.55 -17.66
C GLU A 193 0.30 -5.45 -16.19
N ARG A 194 -0.39 -6.50 -15.72
CA ARG A 194 -0.89 -6.62 -14.36
C ARG A 194 -0.19 -7.75 -13.61
N LEU A 195 0.27 -7.47 -12.38
CA LEU A 195 0.87 -8.45 -11.48
C LEU A 195 0.16 -8.45 -10.12
N ASP A 196 -0.78 -9.35 -9.97
CA ASP A 196 -1.52 -9.58 -8.73
C ASP A 196 -1.64 -11.08 -8.42
N ALA A 197 -2.41 -11.44 -7.39
CA ALA A 197 -2.58 -12.84 -6.98
C ALA A 197 -3.20 -13.71 -8.08
N ASP A 198 -4.05 -13.15 -8.95
CA ASP A 198 -4.72 -13.91 -10.01
C ASP A 198 -3.76 -14.17 -11.16
N THR A 199 -3.02 -13.16 -11.61
CA THR A 199 -2.02 -13.30 -12.67
C THR A 199 -0.76 -14.06 -12.23
N ALA A 200 -0.44 -14.00 -10.93
CA ALA A 200 0.72 -14.68 -10.34
C ALA A 200 0.47 -16.14 -9.92
N ARG A 201 -0.74 -16.70 -10.11
CA ARG A 201 -1.05 -18.12 -9.76
C ARG A 201 -0.11 -19.11 -10.43
N SER A 202 0.28 -18.84 -11.67
CA SER A 202 1.27 -19.62 -12.39
C SER A 202 2.66 -19.02 -12.23
N SER A 203 3.61 -19.80 -11.71
CA SER A 203 5.03 -19.37 -11.63
C SER A 203 5.59 -19.00 -12.99
N ARG A 204 5.11 -19.62 -14.08
CA ARG A 204 5.51 -19.30 -15.46
C ARG A 204 5.03 -17.91 -15.85
N ASN A 205 3.76 -17.59 -15.60
CA ASN A 205 3.19 -16.27 -15.94
C ASN A 205 3.83 -15.15 -15.10
N TYR A 206 4.01 -15.41 -13.81
CA TYR A 206 4.73 -14.49 -12.91
C TYR A 206 6.13 -14.13 -13.46
N ARG A 207 6.96 -15.15 -13.78
CA ARG A 207 8.30 -14.93 -14.34
C ARG A 207 8.27 -14.21 -15.69
N ARG A 208 7.27 -14.50 -16.53
CA ARG A 208 7.08 -13.83 -17.81
C ARG A 208 6.84 -12.33 -17.63
N ILE A 209 5.90 -11.94 -16.76
CA ILE A 209 5.57 -10.53 -16.51
C ILE A 209 6.79 -9.78 -15.95
N ILE A 210 7.48 -10.36 -14.97
CA ILE A 210 8.69 -9.75 -14.42
C ILE A 210 9.77 -9.57 -15.49
N ALA A 211 10.05 -10.61 -16.27
CA ALA A 211 11.05 -10.52 -17.35
C ALA A 211 10.67 -9.50 -18.43
N SER A 212 9.38 -9.40 -18.78
CA SER A 212 8.85 -8.40 -19.71
C SER A 212 9.11 -6.98 -19.19
N PHE A 213 8.84 -6.74 -17.91
CA PHE A 213 9.06 -5.44 -17.29
C PHE A 213 10.56 -5.11 -17.14
N GLU A 214 11.40 -6.05 -16.72
CA GLU A 214 12.85 -5.89 -16.65
C GLU A 214 13.49 -5.58 -18.02
N GLN A 215 13.00 -6.24 -19.08
CA GLN A 215 13.43 -6.02 -20.46
C GLN A 215 12.83 -4.76 -21.12
N ARG A 216 12.09 -3.95 -20.35
CA ARG A 216 11.41 -2.72 -20.82
C ARG A 216 10.43 -2.96 -21.99
N LYS A 217 9.84 -4.14 -22.06
CA LYS A 217 8.76 -4.47 -23.01
C LYS A 217 7.39 -4.04 -22.50
N THR A 218 7.29 -3.80 -21.19
CA THR A 218 6.11 -3.30 -20.51
C THR A 218 6.41 -1.90 -20.01
N ASP A 219 5.56 -0.94 -20.33
CA ASP A 219 5.72 0.47 -19.98
C ASP A 219 5.12 0.80 -18.63
N ILE A 220 3.96 0.20 -18.34
CA ILE A 220 3.23 0.40 -17.06
C ILE A 220 2.96 -0.97 -16.42
N LEU A 221 3.45 -1.14 -15.20
CA LEU A 221 3.14 -2.31 -14.39
C LEU A 221 2.12 -1.95 -13.30
N VAL A 222 0.93 -2.53 -13.36
CA VAL A 222 -0.10 -2.39 -12.32
C VAL A 222 0.00 -3.58 -11.38
N GLY A 223 0.12 -3.35 -10.07
CA GLY A 223 0.23 -4.49 -9.18
C GLY A 223 -0.16 -4.23 -7.73
N THR A 224 -0.18 -5.33 -6.97
CA THR A 224 -0.46 -5.32 -5.54
C THR A 224 0.85 -5.47 -4.75
N GLN A 225 0.79 -5.89 -3.49
CA GLN A 225 1.97 -6.11 -2.65
C GLN A 225 3.05 -7.02 -3.27
N ILE A 226 2.71 -7.79 -4.30
CA ILE A 226 3.69 -8.64 -5.00
C ILE A 226 4.80 -7.82 -5.64
N ILE A 227 4.49 -6.60 -6.13
CA ILE A 227 5.46 -5.71 -6.78
C ILE A 227 6.34 -4.93 -5.80
N THR A 228 6.04 -4.99 -4.50
CA THR A 228 6.75 -4.19 -3.47
C THR A 228 8.03 -4.83 -2.99
N LYS A 229 8.17 -6.16 -3.14
CA LYS A 229 9.27 -6.94 -2.57
C LYS A 229 10.15 -7.57 -3.63
N GLY A 230 11.46 -7.56 -3.40
CA GLY A 230 12.42 -8.40 -4.10
C GLY A 230 12.84 -7.96 -5.51
N PHE A 231 12.37 -6.82 -6.02
CA PHE A 231 12.73 -6.34 -7.35
C PHE A 231 13.47 -5.01 -7.32
N ASP A 232 14.47 -4.88 -8.16
CA ASP A 232 15.18 -3.64 -8.43
C ASP A 232 15.07 -3.34 -9.94
N PHE A 233 14.08 -2.54 -10.31
CA PHE A 233 13.81 -2.20 -11.69
C PHE A 233 14.47 -0.87 -12.07
N GLY A 234 15.64 -0.91 -12.68
CA GLY A 234 16.39 0.29 -13.09
C GLY A 234 15.67 1.19 -14.12
N GLY A 235 14.55 0.75 -14.69
CA GLY A 235 13.72 1.51 -15.64
C GLY A 235 12.65 2.39 -14.99
N VAL A 236 12.26 2.12 -13.75
CA VAL A 236 11.14 2.78 -13.08
C VAL A 236 11.50 4.20 -12.66
N ALA A 237 10.82 5.19 -13.24
CA ALA A 237 10.96 6.59 -12.89
C ALA A 237 9.76 7.14 -12.10
N LEU A 238 8.61 6.51 -12.20
CA LEU A 238 7.39 6.90 -11.51
C LEU A 238 6.79 5.71 -10.76
N VAL A 239 6.42 5.96 -9.50
CA VAL A 239 5.59 5.05 -8.72
C VAL A 239 4.33 5.80 -8.30
N GLY A 240 3.16 5.30 -8.73
CA GLY A 240 1.85 5.80 -8.32
C GLY A 240 1.23 4.89 -7.28
N ILE A 241 0.82 5.44 -6.15
CA ILE A 241 0.06 4.71 -5.13
C ILE A 241 -1.40 5.13 -5.25
N LEU A 242 -2.23 4.19 -5.67
CA LEU A 242 -3.66 4.43 -5.87
C LEU A 242 -4.41 4.21 -4.56
N ASN A 243 -5.29 5.15 -4.22
CA ASN A 243 -6.14 5.08 -3.03
C ASN A 243 -5.36 4.71 -1.75
N ALA A 244 -4.42 5.57 -1.35
CA ALA A 244 -3.63 5.38 -0.13
C ALA A 244 -4.50 5.27 1.13
N ASP A 245 -5.68 5.91 1.12
CA ASP A 245 -6.63 5.88 2.23
C ASP A 245 -7.14 4.47 2.55
N ASN A 246 -7.20 3.56 1.56
CA ASN A 246 -7.51 2.15 1.80
C ASN A 246 -6.55 1.47 2.79
N MET A 247 -5.30 1.88 2.80
CA MET A 247 -4.31 1.34 3.73
C MET A 247 -4.47 1.94 5.12
N LEU A 248 -4.79 3.24 5.19
CA LEU A 248 -4.99 3.98 6.43
C LEU A 248 -6.32 3.59 7.11
N ASN A 249 -7.36 3.34 6.30
CA ASN A 249 -8.68 2.93 6.75
C ASN A 249 -8.84 1.42 6.95
N TYR A 250 -7.73 0.65 6.91
CA TYR A 250 -7.78 -0.76 7.25
C TYR A 250 -8.19 -0.94 8.73
N PRO A 251 -9.12 -1.86 9.06
CA PRO A 251 -9.60 -2.04 10.42
C PRO A 251 -8.56 -2.75 11.32
N ASP A 252 -7.44 -2.10 11.57
CA ASP A 252 -6.35 -2.56 12.43
C ASP A 252 -5.72 -1.35 13.12
N PHE A 253 -5.44 -1.46 14.42
CA PHE A 253 -4.83 -0.36 15.18
C PHE A 253 -3.43 0.04 14.66
N ARG A 254 -2.75 -0.85 13.92
CA ARG A 254 -1.47 -0.59 13.25
C ARG A 254 -1.63 -0.15 11.79
N ALA A 255 -2.83 0.21 11.36
CA ALA A 255 -3.07 0.57 9.96
C ALA A 255 -2.14 1.69 9.48
N GLY A 256 -1.97 2.74 10.28
CA GLY A 256 -1.06 3.84 9.96
C GLY A 256 0.40 3.41 9.83
N GLU A 257 0.91 2.60 10.76
CA GLU A 257 2.27 2.06 10.73
C GLU A 257 2.49 1.22 9.46
N ARG A 258 1.58 0.30 9.18
CA ARG A 258 1.67 -0.57 7.99
C ARG A 258 1.52 0.19 6.68
N ALA A 259 0.63 1.17 6.64
CA ALA A 259 0.48 2.04 5.47
C ALA A 259 1.77 2.81 5.19
N PHE A 260 2.38 3.42 6.22
CA PHE A 260 3.66 4.10 6.09
C PHE A 260 4.76 3.16 5.58
N GLN A 261 4.92 2.00 6.20
CA GLN A 261 5.92 0.99 5.79
C GLN A 261 5.73 0.59 4.32
N MET A 262 4.49 0.31 3.92
CA MET A 262 4.15 -0.07 2.56
C MET A 262 4.44 1.06 1.56
N MET A 263 4.02 2.29 1.85
CA MET A 263 4.26 3.44 0.98
C MET A 263 5.76 3.70 0.81
N MET A 264 6.55 3.58 1.86
CA MET A 264 8.00 3.73 1.81
C MET A 264 8.67 2.63 0.98
N GLN A 265 8.23 1.37 1.12
CA GLN A 265 8.75 0.26 0.33
C GLN A 265 8.44 0.43 -1.16
N VAL A 266 7.20 0.81 -1.48
CA VAL A 266 6.77 1.04 -2.87
C VAL A 266 7.47 2.26 -3.46
N GLY A 267 7.49 3.38 -2.74
CA GLY A 267 8.16 4.61 -3.16
C GLY A 267 9.67 4.42 -3.39
N GLY A 268 10.29 3.57 -2.58
CA GLY A 268 11.70 3.22 -2.75
C GLY A 268 12.05 2.50 -4.06
N ARG A 269 11.06 2.07 -4.85
CA ARG A 269 11.27 1.48 -6.20
C ARG A 269 11.49 2.54 -7.28
N ALA A 270 11.11 3.78 -7.05
CA ALA A 270 11.42 4.88 -7.96
C ALA A 270 12.85 5.40 -7.73
N GLY A 271 13.52 5.84 -8.80
CA GLY A 271 14.81 6.54 -8.70
C GLY A 271 16.05 5.65 -8.76
N HIS A 272 15.93 4.36 -9.01
CA HIS A 272 17.08 3.54 -9.39
C HIS A 272 17.48 3.89 -10.83
N ARG A 273 18.69 4.46 -11.02
CA ARG A 273 19.44 4.96 -12.19
C ARG A 273 18.74 5.06 -13.54
#